data_18d5caea42c7fe29b9220f8accb80ee6
#
_entry.id   18d5caea42c7fe29b9220f8accb80ee6
#
_cell.length_a   1.000
_cell.length_b   1.000
_cell.length_c   1.000
_cell.angle_alpha   90.00
_cell.angle_beta   90.00
_cell.angle_gamma   90.00
#
_symmetry.space_group_name_H-M   'P 1'
#
loop_
_entity.id
_entity.type
_entity.pdbx_description
1 polymer ?
#
loop_
_entity_poly.entity_id
_entity_poly.type
_entity_poly.pdbx_seq_one_letter_code
_entity_poly.pdbx_strand_id
1 'polypeptide(L)'
;TGKEKQMIDWILLLTALIAVESSGDPNAIGDNGLAYGCLQLHSAYVQDAAEYARQDWTHEDAFDPETAKQIVRAYMARYATKKRLGREPTYSDLSRMHNGGPNGSKKAVTDKYWQKVKKKLEQLGVQGL
;
A
#
# COMPACT_ATOMS: atom_id res chain seq x y z
N THR A 1 19.32 -21.44 12.13
CA THR A 1 18.09 -20.70 12.31
C THR A 1 17.86 -19.78 11.14
N GLY A 2 16.71 -19.80 10.63
CA GLY A 2 16.30 -18.84 9.62
C GLY A 2 16.13 -17.44 10.17
N LYS A 3 15.94 -16.51 9.31
CA LYS A 3 15.56 -15.15 9.69
C LYS A 3 14.20 -15.20 10.37
N GLU A 4 14.06 -14.48 11.45
CA GLU A 4 12.77 -14.30 12.07
C GLU A 4 11.81 -13.63 11.07
N LYS A 5 10.56 -14.10 11.09
CA LYS A 5 9.51 -13.46 10.32
C LYS A 5 9.32 -12.04 10.80
N GLN A 6 9.41 -11.09 9.90
CA GLN A 6 9.09 -9.71 10.21
C GLN A 6 7.58 -9.54 10.21
N MET A 7 7.01 -9.25 11.36
CA MET A 7 5.58 -8.94 11.46
C MET A 7 5.32 -7.55 10.90
N ILE A 8 4.30 -7.44 10.08
CA ILE A 8 3.91 -6.15 9.52
C ILE A 8 3.11 -5.35 10.54
N ASP A 9 3.64 -4.19 10.89
CA ASP A 9 2.89 -3.20 11.67
C ASP A 9 2.12 -2.33 10.67
N TRP A 10 0.83 -2.58 10.55
CA TRP A 10 0.00 -1.88 9.57
C TRP A 10 -0.16 -0.40 9.85
N ILE A 11 -0.14 0.00 11.13
CA ILE A 11 -0.20 1.43 11.48
C ILE A 11 1.01 2.15 10.93
N LEU A 12 2.20 1.58 11.13
CA LEU A 12 3.45 2.18 10.64
C LEU A 12 3.53 2.14 9.12
N LEU A 13 3.15 1.02 8.51
CA LEU A 13 3.17 0.92 7.05
C LEU A 13 2.24 1.94 6.40
N LEU A 14 1.00 2.02 6.84
CA LEU A 14 0.04 2.98 6.29
C LEU A 14 0.49 4.42 6.52
N THR A 15 1.04 4.71 7.70
CA THR A 15 1.61 6.03 7.99
C THR A 15 2.71 6.40 7.00
N ALA A 16 3.61 5.45 6.71
CA ALA A 16 4.70 5.67 5.76
C ALA A 16 4.18 5.86 4.34
N LEU A 17 3.23 5.04 3.90
CA LEU A 17 2.64 5.16 2.57
C LEU A 17 1.94 6.51 2.40
N ILE A 18 1.16 6.93 3.39
CA ILE A 18 0.47 8.22 3.37
C ILE A 18 1.47 9.37 3.28
N ALA A 19 2.56 9.30 4.04
CA ALA A 19 3.59 10.34 4.00
C ALA A 19 4.23 10.46 2.62
N VAL A 20 4.54 9.32 1.99
CA VAL A 20 5.17 9.28 0.66
C VAL A 20 4.20 9.72 -0.43
N GLU A 21 2.92 9.30 -0.35
CA GLU A 21 1.94 9.55 -1.40
C GLU A 21 1.41 10.98 -1.40
N SER A 22 1.16 11.56 -0.23
CA SER A 22 0.41 12.81 -0.15
C SER A 22 0.88 13.77 0.94
N SER A 23 1.88 13.40 1.73
CA SER A 23 2.27 14.14 2.93
C SER A 23 1.09 14.32 3.89
N GLY A 24 0.16 13.38 3.89
CA GLY A 24 -1.00 13.37 4.80
C GLY A 24 -2.23 14.10 4.30
N ASP A 25 -2.24 14.58 3.06
CA ASP A 25 -3.38 15.35 2.54
C ASP A 25 -4.54 14.44 2.11
N PRO A 26 -5.68 14.47 2.84
CA PRO A 26 -6.81 13.60 2.49
C PRO A 26 -7.53 14.01 1.20
N ASN A 27 -7.31 15.23 0.74
CA ASN A 27 -7.95 15.76 -0.45
C ASN A 27 -7.02 15.75 -1.68
N ALA A 28 -5.86 15.13 -1.56
CA ALA A 28 -4.89 15.11 -2.64
C ALA A 28 -5.47 14.45 -3.90
N ILE A 29 -5.23 15.09 -5.04
CA ILE A 29 -5.55 14.52 -6.35
C ILE A 29 -4.26 14.59 -7.17
N GLY A 30 -3.74 13.44 -7.56
CA GLY A 30 -2.49 13.33 -8.29
C GLY A 30 -2.66 12.51 -9.55
N ASP A 31 -1.53 12.27 -10.20
CA ASP A 31 -1.46 11.41 -11.38
C ASP A 31 -2.46 11.85 -12.46
N ASN A 32 -2.43 13.14 -12.80
CA ASN A 32 -3.31 13.78 -13.79
C ASN A 32 -4.80 13.58 -13.49
N GLY A 33 -5.17 13.62 -12.20
CA GLY A 33 -6.57 13.49 -11.79
C GLY A 33 -7.02 12.07 -11.54
N LEU A 34 -6.13 11.09 -11.61
CA LEU A 34 -6.49 9.67 -11.49
C LEU A 34 -6.30 9.10 -10.09
N ALA A 35 -5.48 9.73 -9.27
CA ALA A 35 -5.14 9.23 -7.92
C ALA A 35 -5.81 10.09 -6.85
N TYR A 36 -6.58 9.47 -5.97
CA TYR A 36 -7.41 10.14 -4.96
C TYR A 36 -6.94 9.88 -3.54
N GLY A 37 -6.91 10.96 -2.76
CA GLY A 37 -6.83 10.91 -1.30
C GLY A 37 -5.42 10.69 -0.75
N CYS A 38 -5.35 10.49 0.56
CA CYS A 38 -4.06 10.41 1.26
C CYS A 38 -3.20 9.23 0.82
N LEU A 39 -3.79 8.18 0.24
CA LEU A 39 -3.08 7.00 -0.25
C LEU A 39 -3.01 6.96 -1.78
N GLN A 40 -3.52 7.98 -2.46
CA GLN A 40 -3.43 8.14 -3.91
C GLN A 40 -3.94 6.90 -4.66
N LEU A 41 -5.20 6.54 -4.40
CA LEU A 41 -5.81 5.35 -4.96
C LEU A 41 -6.42 5.61 -6.34
N HIS A 42 -6.13 4.72 -7.29
CA HIS A 42 -6.76 4.72 -8.61
C HIS A 42 -8.10 3.99 -8.55
N SER A 43 -8.98 4.28 -9.48
CA SER A 43 -10.31 3.67 -9.57
C SER A 43 -10.25 2.14 -9.61
N ALA A 44 -9.37 1.58 -10.44
CA ALA A 44 -9.23 0.13 -10.57
C ALA A 44 -8.76 -0.52 -9.26
N TYR A 45 -7.90 0.15 -8.51
CA TYR A 45 -7.44 -0.33 -7.21
C TYR A 45 -8.61 -0.45 -6.24
N VAL A 46 -9.43 0.60 -6.16
CA VAL A 46 -10.61 0.62 -5.29
C VAL A 46 -11.59 -0.49 -5.70
N GLN A 47 -11.81 -0.65 -7.00
CA GLN A 47 -12.71 -1.66 -7.55
C GLN A 47 -12.27 -3.09 -7.17
N ASP A 48 -10.98 -3.38 -7.32
CA ASP A 48 -10.42 -4.69 -6.96
C ASP A 48 -10.58 -4.98 -5.46
N ALA A 49 -10.32 -3.99 -4.64
CA ALA A 49 -10.46 -4.12 -3.18
C ALA A 49 -11.93 -4.30 -2.77
N ALA A 50 -12.82 -3.51 -3.38
CA ALA A 50 -14.25 -3.56 -3.09
C ALA A 50 -14.84 -4.93 -3.45
N GLU A 51 -14.46 -5.47 -4.59
CA GLU A 51 -14.88 -6.79 -5.04
C GLU A 51 -14.45 -7.87 -4.05
N TYR A 52 -13.20 -7.85 -3.64
CA TYR A 52 -12.68 -8.83 -2.69
C TYR A 52 -13.36 -8.73 -1.32
N ALA A 53 -13.52 -7.52 -0.82
CA ALA A 53 -14.10 -7.27 0.50
C ALA A 53 -15.62 -7.31 0.51
N ARG A 54 -16.25 -7.42 -0.65
CA ARG A 54 -17.73 -7.36 -0.82
C ARG A 54 -18.29 -6.06 -0.23
N GLN A 55 -17.64 -4.96 -0.57
CA GLN A 55 -18.04 -3.61 -0.17
C GLN A 55 -18.46 -2.83 -1.42
N ASP A 56 -19.24 -1.78 -1.21
CA ASP A 56 -19.69 -0.91 -2.29
C ASP A 56 -18.84 0.36 -2.42
N TRP A 57 -17.55 0.26 -2.09
CA TRP A 57 -16.64 1.39 -2.17
C TRP A 57 -16.55 1.93 -3.59
N THR A 58 -16.58 3.27 -3.68
CA THR A 58 -16.39 4.00 -4.94
C THR A 58 -15.03 4.71 -4.91
N HIS A 59 -14.61 5.25 -6.05
CA HIS A 59 -13.34 5.97 -6.13
C HIS A 59 -13.30 7.17 -5.15
N GLU A 60 -14.44 7.86 -4.96
CA GLU A 60 -14.56 9.00 -4.05
C GLU A 60 -14.36 8.61 -2.59
N ASP A 61 -14.62 7.37 -2.23
CA ASP A 61 -14.39 6.90 -0.86
C ASP A 61 -12.91 6.96 -0.47
N ALA A 62 -12.00 7.03 -1.44
CA ALA A 62 -10.58 7.18 -1.19
C ALA A 62 -10.22 8.53 -0.54
N PHE A 63 -11.12 9.51 -0.59
CA PHE A 63 -10.92 10.79 0.10
C PHE A 63 -11.17 10.70 1.61
N ASP A 64 -11.84 9.66 2.09
CA ASP A 64 -11.97 9.41 3.52
C ASP A 64 -10.77 8.58 4.00
N PRO A 65 -9.91 9.13 4.89
CA PRO A 65 -8.68 8.44 5.28
C PRO A 65 -8.91 7.05 5.87
N GLU A 66 -9.94 6.87 6.70
CA GLU A 66 -10.19 5.57 7.32
C GLU A 66 -10.66 4.55 6.29
N THR A 67 -11.52 4.96 5.36
CA THR A 67 -11.95 4.09 4.27
C THR A 67 -10.79 3.77 3.32
N ALA A 68 -9.96 4.75 3.01
CA ALA A 68 -8.77 4.53 2.17
C ALA A 68 -7.84 3.47 2.77
N LYS A 69 -7.63 3.50 4.08
CA LYS A 69 -6.82 2.48 4.78
C LYS A 69 -7.46 1.09 4.67
N GLN A 70 -8.78 1.00 4.81
CA GLN A 70 -9.50 -0.27 4.66
C GLN A 70 -9.37 -0.80 3.24
N ILE A 71 -9.45 0.07 2.25
CA ILE A 71 -9.29 -0.30 0.83
C ILE A 71 -7.89 -0.90 0.60
N VAL A 72 -6.85 -0.26 1.10
CA VAL A 72 -5.47 -0.78 0.97
C VAL A 72 -5.33 -2.14 1.65
N ARG A 73 -5.88 -2.29 2.85
CA ARG A 73 -5.84 -3.56 3.56
C ARG A 73 -6.53 -4.68 2.78
N ALA A 74 -7.70 -4.40 2.21
CA ALA A 74 -8.44 -5.38 1.40
C ALA A 74 -7.68 -5.75 0.12
N TYR A 75 -7.11 -4.76 -0.55
CA TYR A 75 -6.29 -4.99 -1.74
C TYR A 75 -5.12 -5.92 -1.45
N MET A 76 -4.42 -5.67 -0.35
CA MET A 76 -3.28 -6.50 0.03
C MET A 76 -3.71 -7.90 0.50
N ALA A 77 -4.86 -8.01 1.16
CA ALA A 77 -5.41 -9.32 1.52
C ALA A 77 -5.70 -10.17 0.28
N ARG A 78 -6.13 -9.52 -0.80
CA ARG A 78 -6.39 -10.20 -2.08
C ARG A 78 -5.10 -10.64 -2.78
N TYR A 79 -4.11 -9.76 -2.85
CA TYR A 79 -2.97 -9.96 -3.75
C TYR A 79 -1.64 -10.28 -3.06
N ALA A 80 -1.42 -9.82 -1.83
CA ALA A 80 -0.17 -10.03 -1.13
C ALA A 80 -0.24 -11.27 -0.26
N THR A 81 -0.52 -12.41 -0.88
CA THR A 81 -0.69 -13.68 -0.19
C THR A 81 0.57 -14.54 -0.30
N LYS A 82 0.79 -15.40 0.69
CA LYS A 82 1.86 -16.39 0.65
C LYS A 82 1.76 -17.26 -0.60
N LYS A 83 0.55 -17.61 -1.01
CA LYS A 83 0.32 -18.42 -2.21
C LYS A 83 0.85 -17.73 -3.47
N ARG A 84 0.56 -16.43 -3.64
CA ARG A 84 1.01 -15.67 -4.81
C ARG A 84 2.50 -15.34 -4.77
N LEU A 85 3.00 -14.97 -3.59
CA LEU A 85 4.39 -14.51 -3.43
C LEU A 85 5.38 -15.65 -3.21
N GLY A 86 4.90 -16.83 -2.81
CA GLY A 86 5.76 -17.96 -2.44
C GLY A 86 6.37 -17.84 -1.05
N ARG A 87 6.02 -16.81 -0.30
CA ARG A 87 6.49 -16.52 1.06
C ARG A 87 5.60 -15.47 1.70
N GLU A 88 5.75 -15.27 3.01
CA GLU A 88 5.01 -14.19 3.68
C GLU A 88 5.43 -12.83 3.11
N PRO A 89 4.48 -11.88 2.96
CA PRO A 89 4.81 -10.56 2.43
C PRO A 89 5.69 -9.75 3.37
N THR A 90 6.61 -9.00 2.79
CA THR A 90 7.48 -8.07 3.51
C THR A 90 6.94 -6.65 3.34
N TYR A 91 7.50 -5.69 4.11
CA TYR A 91 7.20 -4.27 3.90
C TYR A 91 7.51 -3.85 2.45
N SER A 92 8.59 -4.38 1.89
CA SER A 92 8.95 -4.09 0.50
C SER A 92 7.88 -4.59 -0.48
N ASP A 93 7.41 -5.83 -0.29
CA ASP A 93 6.36 -6.38 -1.16
C ASP A 93 5.11 -5.51 -1.14
N LEU A 94 4.63 -5.19 0.06
CA LEU A 94 3.40 -4.43 0.24
C LEU A 94 3.51 -3.02 -0.37
N SER A 95 4.62 -2.35 -0.13
CA SER A 95 4.88 -1.01 -0.66
C SER A 95 4.95 -1.01 -2.17
N ARG A 96 5.69 -1.97 -2.74
CA ARG A 96 5.87 -2.07 -4.19
C ARG A 96 4.58 -2.47 -4.89
N MET A 97 3.76 -3.32 -4.26
CA MET A 97 2.46 -3.70 -4.79
C MET A 97 1.46 -2.54 -4.71
N HIS A 98 1.56 -1.71 -3.68
CA HIS A 98 0.75 -0.50 -3.61
C HIS A 98 1.05 0.44 -4.79
N ASN A 99 2.31 0.59 -5.14
CA ASN A 99 2.76 1.47 -6.22
C ASN A 99 2.56 0.84 -7.61
N GLY A 100 2.83 -0.46 -7.76
CA GLY A 100 2.93 -1.11 -9.07
C GLY A 100 1.89 -2.18 -9.36
N GLY A 101 0.92 -2.42 -8.48
CA GLY A 101 -0.12 -3.41 -8.68
C GLY A 101 0.25 -4.80 -8.17
N PRO A 102 -0.56 -5.83 -8.51
CA PRO A 102 -0.39 -7.17 -7.93
C PRO A 102 0.99 -7.80 -8.14
N ASN A 103 1.70 -7.42 -9.19
CA ASN A 103 3.05 -7.91 -9.47
C ASN A 103 4.13 -6.85 -9.18
N GLY A 104 3.76 -5.79 -8.44
CA GLY A 104 4.65 -4.67 -8.18
C GLY A 104 5.97 -5.04 -7.53
N SER A 105 5.98 -6.07 -6.67
CA SER A 105 7.20 -6.53 -5.99
C SER A 105 8.26 -7.08 -6.95
N LYS A 106 7.88 -7.41 -8.18
CA LYS A 106 8.77 -7.94 -9.21
C LYS A 106 9.16 -6.89 -10.25
N LYS A 107 8.64 -5.69 -10.15
CA LYS A 107 8.88 -4.63 -11.15
C LYS A 107 10.01 -3.72 -10.71
N ALA A 108 11.04 -3.60 -11.55
CA ALA A 108 12.18 -2.73 -11.25
C ALA A 108 11.75 -1.28 -11.02
N VAL A 109 10.73 -0.83 -11.74
CA VAL A 109 10.23 0.55 -11.65
C VAL A 109 9.70 0.91 -10.26
N THR A 110 9.32 -0.06 -9.44
CA THR A 110 8.81 0.20 -8.08
C THR A 110 9.91 0.33 -7.03
N ASP A 111 11.17 0.09 -7.39
CA ASP A 111 12.26 0.14 -6.43
C ASP A 111 12.47 1.55 -5.86
N LYS A 112 12.40 2.56 -6.69
CA LYS A 112 12.52 3.96 -6.25
C LYS A 112 11.46 4.32 -5.21
N TYR A 113 10.24 3.89 -5.45
CA TYR A 113 9.14 4.09 -4.52
C TYR A 113 9.43 3.40 -3.18
N TRP A 114 9.87 2.13 -3.25
CA TRP A 114 10.24 1.38 -2.06
C TRP A 114 11.32 2.10 -1.24
N GLN A 115 12.34 2.65 -1.89
CA GLN A 115 13.39 3.35 -1.17
C GLN A 115 12.85 4.55 -0.36
N LYS A 116 11.86 5.26 -0.89
CA LYS A 116 11.20 6.35 -0.17
C LYS A 116 10.42 5.84 1.04
N VAL A 117 9.64 4.78 0.86
CA VAL A 117 8.86 4.17 1.95
C VAL A 117 9.79 3.61 3.02
N LYS A 118 10.85 2.91 2.61
CA LYS A 118 11.86 2.33 3.50
C LYS A 118 12.45 3.41 4.41
N LYS A 119 12.87 4.52 3.82
CA LYS A 119 13.43 5.64 4.58
C LYS A 119 12.44 6.15 5.62
N LYS A 120 11.16 6.27 5.24
CA LYS A 120 10.12 6.74 6.16
C LYS A 120 9.89 5.72 7.29
N LEU A 121 9.82 4.44 6.96
CA LEU A 121 9.68 3.38 7.97
C LEU A 121 10.84 3.40 8.96
N GLU A 122 12.07 3.59 8.48
CA GLU A 122 13.24 3.69 9.34
C GLU A 122 13.13 4.90 10.27
N GLN A 123 12.67 6.04 9.78
CA GLN A 123 12.41 7.23 10.59
C GLN A 123 11.35 6.96 11.68
N LEU A 124 10.41 6.06 11.40
CA LEU A 124 9.36 5.67 12.34
C LEU A 124 9.82 4.56 13.30
N GLY A 125 11.05 4.11 13.19
CA GLY A 125 11.63 3.14 14.10
C GLY A 125 11.59 1.69 13.65
N VAL A 126 11.16 1.41 12.42
CA VAL A 126 11.17 0.04 11.87
C VAL A 126 12.59 -0.34 11.52
N GLN A 127 13.03 -1.52 11.98
CA GLN A 127 14.38 -2.03 11.76
C GLN A 127 14.36 -3.27 10.86
N GLY A 128 15.54 -3.61 10.32
CA GLY A 128 15.71 -4.85 9.56
C GLY A 128 15.12 -4.83 8.16
N LEU A 129 14.97 -3.67 7.58
CA LEU A 129 14.40 -3.51 6.23
C LEU A 129 15.43 -3.76 5.10
#